data_6354f10f9e512638d558b408889f80d1
#
_entry.id   6354f10f9e512638d558b408889f80d1
#
_cell.length_a   1.000
_cell.length_b   1.000
_cell.length_c   1.000
_cell.angle_alpha   90.00
_cell.angle_beta   90.00
_cell.angle_gamma   90.00
#
_symmetry.space_group_name_H-M   'P 1'
#
loop_
_entity.id
_entity.type
_entity.pdbx_description
1 polymer ?
#
loop_
_entity_poly.entity_id
_entity_poly.type
_entity_poly.pdbx_seq_one_letter_code
_entity_poly.pdbx_strand_id
1 'polypeptide(L)'
;PMLFPWGRLGRAMSTAIKHMDPWSTVDDLTPGNANLRRQIALRYMVEGFHVHTDEIVITNGALEALNLCLQAVASPGDSVIVESPTFYAALQSLERLGLQAIEVPTHPREGIDLAALALALERHKPKACWLMTNFQNPLGSLMSDQKKQDLVALLELHDVCLLYTSPSPRDQ
;
A
#
# COMPACT_ATOMS: atom_id res chain seq x y z
N PRO A 1 11.73 5.44 -17.85
CA PRO A 1 12.87 6.26 -17.41
C PRO A 1 12.80 7.71 -17.95
N MET A 2 12.29 7.93 -19.17
CA MET A 2 12.20 9.27 -19.78
C MET A 2 11.15 10.19 -19.15
N LEU A 3 10.16 9.63 -18.45
CA LEU A 3 9.09 10.40 -17.77
C LEU A 3 9.48 10.90 -16.38
N PHE A 4 10.63 10.46 -15.85
CA PHE A 4 11.04 10.87 -14.51
C PHE A 4 11.57 12.32 -14.53
N PRO A 5 11.06 13.22 -13.69
CA PRO A 5 11.34 14.66 -13.78
C PRO A 5 12.68 15.06 -13.12
N TRP A 6 13.79 14.50 -13.57
CA TRP A 6 15.14 14.71 -13.00
C TRP A 6 15.51 16.17 -12.79
N GLY A 7 15.22 17.03 -13.77
CA GLY A 7 15.55 18.45 -13.66
C GLY A 7 14.77 19.19 -12.58
N ARG A 8 13.50 18.81 -12.36
CA ARG A 8 12.68 19.39 -11.29
C ARG A 8 13.13 18.87 -9.93
N LEU A 9 13.42 17.58 -9.83
CA LEU A 9 13.91 16.96 -8.62
C LEU A 9 15.26 17.55 -8.20
N GLY A 10 16.23 17.68 -9.12
CA GLY A 10 17.53 18.27 -8.85
C GLY A 10 17.43 19.70 -8.33
N ARG A 11 16.58 20.55 -8.94
CA ARG A 11 16.33 21.91 -8.42
C ARG A 11 15.71 21.91 -7.02
N ALA A 12 14.72 21.06 -6.79
CA ALA A 12 14.07 20.95 -5.49
C ALA A 12 15.06 20.50 -4.40
N MET A 13 15.89 19.50 -4.69
CA MET A 13 16.95 19.04 -3.77
C MET A 13 17.97 20.14 -3.49
N SER A 14 18.47 20.84 -4.51
CA SER A 14 19.42 21.95 -4.34
C SER A 14 18.84 23.08 -3.48
N THR A 15 17.56 23.38 -3.66
CA THR A 15 16.85 24.39 -2.85
C THR A 15 16.69 23.91 -1.40
N ALA A 16 16.28 22.67 -1.20
CA ALA A 16 16.12 22.09 0.13
C ALA A 16 17.43 22.11 0.92
N ILE A 17 18.54 21.69 0.31
CA ILE A 17 19.86 21.67 0.94
C ILE A 17 20.31 23.09 1.37
N LYS A 18 20.06 24.11 0.54
CA LYS A 18 20.44 25.50 0.86
C LYS A 18 19.69 26.09 2.08
N HIS A 19 18.49 25.59 2.34
CA HIS A 19 17.62 26.06 3.43
C HIS A 19 17.50 25.03 4.57
N MET A 20 18.36 24.01 4.55
CA MET A 20 18.33 22.94 5.55
C MET A 20 18.83 23.47 6.88
N ASP A 21 18.04 23.30 7.93
CA ASP A 21 18.47 23.57 9.30
C ASP A 21 19.61 22.60 9.67
N PRO A 22 20.70 23.04 10.30
CA PRO A 22 21.74 22.15 10.82
C PRO A 22 21.21 21.00 11.69
N TRP A 23 20.11 21.23 12.42
CA TRP A 23 19.44 20.23 13.24
C TRP A 23 18.60 19.21 12.42
N SER A 24 18.38 19.45 11.15
CA SER A 24 17.66 18.51 10.27
C SER A 24 18.46 17.25 9.93
N THR A 25 19.73 17.17 10.35
CA THR A 25 20.57 15.98 10.27
C THR A 25 20.43 15.05 11.49
N VAL A 26 19.65 15.44 12.48
CA VAL A 26 19.28 14.56 13.60
C VAL A 26 18.28 13.53 13.11
N ASP A 27 18.44 12.28 13.55
CA ASP A 27 17.56 11.18 13.14
C ASP A 27 16.09 11.48 13.46
N ASP A 28 15.26 11.36 12.43
CA ASP A 28 13.81 11.38 12.63
C ASP A 28 13.37 10.04 13.25
N LEU A 29 12.93 10.10 14.49
CA LEU A 29 12.31 8.94 15.14
C LEU A 29 10.97 8.61 14.51
N THR A 30 10.49 7.39 14.70
CA THR A 30 9.12 6.98 14.31
C THR A 30 8.10 7.94 14.93
N PRO A 31 7.11 8.43 14.17
CA PRO A 31 6.68 7.98 12.84
C PRO A 31 7.34 8.72 11.64
N GLY A 32 8.48 9.34 11.80
CA GLY A 32 9.21 10.00 10.74
C GLY A 32 8.97 11.51 10.68
N ASN A 33 9.60 12.19 9.70
CA ASN A 33 9.66 13.64 9.60
C ASN A 33 8.29 14.33 9.64
N ALA A 34 8.09 15.19 10.63
CA ALA A 34 6.80 15.85 10.88
C ALA A 34 6.37 16.77 9.70
N ASN A 35 7.32 17.44 9.05
CA ASN A 35 7.03 18.30 7.91
C ASN A 35 6.58 17.47 6.70
N LEU A 36 7.21 16.32 6.46
CA LEU A 36 6.80 15.42 5.38
C LEU A 36 5.40 14.84 5.64
N ARG A 37 5.11 14.38 6.85
CA ARG A 37 3.79 13.89 7.24
C ARG A 37 2.71 14.96 7.04
N ARG A 38 3.00 16.21 7.43
CA ARG A 38 2.10 17.35 7.20
C ARG A 38 1.86 17.59 5.71
N GLN A 39 2.89 17.53 4.86
CA GLN A 39 2.71 17.70 3.41
C GLN A 39 1.86 16.58 2.79
N ILE A 40 1.99 15.35 3.29
CA ILE A 40 1.17 14.22 2.87
C ILE A 40 -0.29 14.47 3.30
N ALA A 41 -0.55 14.82 4.56
CA ALA A 41 -1.89 15.12 5.04
C ALA A 41 -2.57 16.24 4.23
N LEU A 42 -1.83 17.30 3.88
CA LEU A 42 -2.35 18.38 3.03
C LEU A 42 -2.74 17.89 1.62
N ARG A 43 -2.01 16.93 1.05
CA ARG A 43 -2.38 16.34 -0.25
C ARG A 43 -3.68 15.55 -0.15
N TYR A 44 -3.85 14.72 0.87
CA TYR A 44 -5.11 14.01 1.11
C TYR A 44 -6.28 14.98 1.28
N MET A 45 -6.06 16.10 1.99
CA MET A 45 -7.09 17.13 2.17
C MET A 45 -7.52 17.78 0.85
N VAL A 46 -6.59 18.01 -0.09
CA VAL A 46 -6.92 18.54 -1.44
C VAL A 46 -7.81 17.56 -2.21
N GLU A 47 -7.63 16.25 -2.01
CA GLU A 47 -8.45 15.19 -2.60
C GLU A 47 -9.77 14.93 -1.83
N GLY A 48 -10.06 15.72 -0.81
CA GLY A 48 -11.28 15.61 0.00
C GLY A 48 -11.21 14.61 1.15
N PHE A 49 -10.03 14.07 1.47
CA PHE A 49 -9.83 13.15 2.58
C PHE A 49 -9.14 13.83 3.76
N HIS A 50 -9.67 13.63 4.96
CA HIS A 50 -9.06 14.10 6.19
C HIS A 50 -8.23 12.98 6.82
N VAL A 51 -6.91 13.09 6.73
CA VAL A 51 -5.95 12.19 7.39
C VAL A 51 -5.17 13.00 8.41
N HIS A 52 -5.18 12.57 9.68
CA HIS A 52 -4.39 13.22 10.72
C HIS A 52 -2.91 12.89 10.56
N THR A 53 -2.02 13.80 10.90
CA THR A 53 -0.57 13.57 10.77
C THR A 53 -0.06 12.39 11.58
N ASP A 54 -0.74 12.04 12.67
CA ASP A 54 -0.39 10.89 13.53
C ASP A 54 -0.83 9.53 12.96
N GLU A 55 -1.66 9.55 11.90
CA GLU A 55 -2.04 8.36 11.14
C GLU A 55 -1.05 8.06 10.00
N ILE A 56 -0.03 8.90 9.83
CA ILE A 56 0.96 8.79 8.76
C ILE A 56 2.31 8.34 9.35
N VAL A 57 2.81 7.21 8.85
CA VAL A 57 4.15 6.70 9.16
C VAL A 57 5.01 6.74 7.90
N ILE A 58 6.18 7.35 7.99
CA ILE A 58 7.14 7.39 6.88
C ILE A 58 8.04 6.16 6.94
N THR A 59 8.18 5.50 5.80
CA THR A 59 9.00 4.30 5.63
C THR A 59 10.01 4.46 4.50
N ASN A 60 11.04 3.61 4.48
CA ASN A 60 12.04 3.57 3.41
C ASN A 60 11.52 2.77 2.19
N GLY A 61 10.33 3.13 1.73
CA GLY A 61 9.69 2.53 0.57
C GLY A 61 8.58 1.54 0.90
N ALA A 62 7.85 1.15 -0.16
CA ALA A 62 6.62 0.36 -0.04
C ALA A 62 6.83 -1.04 0.57
N LEU A 63 8.01 -1.66 0.38
CA LEU A 63 8.29 -2.97 0.98
C LEU A 63 8.43 -2.91 2.50
N GLU A 64 9.07 -1.88 3.04
CA GLU A 64 9.10 -1.70 4.48
C GLU A 64 7.69 -1.45 5.02
N ALA A 65 6.91 -0.58 4.36
CA ALA A 65 5.52 -0.35 4.73
C ALA A 65 4.71 -1.66 4.76
N LEU A 66 4.81 -2.47 3.70
CA LEU A 66 4.11 -3.77 3.64
C LEU A 66 4.52 -4.69 4.78
N ASN A 67 5.83 -4.83 5.06
CA ASN A 67 6.32 -5.68 6.15
C ASN A 67 5.80 -5.19 7.51
N LEU A 68 5.82 -3.89 7.77
CA LEU A 68 5.31 -3.32 9.02
C LEU A 68 3.80 -3.52 9.17
N CYS A 69 3.03 -3.29 8.09
CA CYS A 69 1.59 -3.54 8.09
C CYS A 69 1.27 -5.03 8.35
N LEU A 70 1.95 -5.94 7.67
CA LEU A 70 1.75 -7.38 7.88
C LEU A 70 2.06 -7.80 9.32
N GLN A 71 3.16 -7.31 9.90
CA GLN A 71 3.52 -7.60 11.31
C GLN A 71 2.52 -7.01 12.31
N ALA A 72 1.85 -5.92 11.95
CA ALA A 72 0.84 -5.29 12.82
C ALA A 72 -0.48 -6.08 12.86
N VAL A 73 -0.82 -6.81 11.79
CA VAL A 73 -2.14 -7.44 11.64
C VAL A 73 -2.13 -8.96 11.65
N ALA A 74 -0.95 -9.58 11.49
CA ALA A 74 -0.82 -11.03 11.37
C ALA A 74 0.37 -11.57 12.19
N SER A 75 0.26 -12.82 12.61
CA SER A 75 1.29 -13.59 13.32
C SER A 75 1.77 -14.77 12.46
N PRO A 76 2.98 -15.30 12.69
CA PRO A 76 3.45 -16.51 11.99
C PRO A 76 2.43 -17.65 12.03
N GLY A 77 2.14 -18.23 10.87
CA GLY A 77 1.11 -19.26 10.66
C GLY A 77 -0.24 -18.71 10.19
N ASP A 78 -0.51 -17.43 10.33
CA ASP A 78 -1.73 -16.81 9.80
C ASP A 78 -1.74 -16.77 8.26
N SER A 79 -2.95 -16.76 7.70
CA SER A 79 -3.15 -16.66 6.26
C SER A 79 -3.38 -15.21 5.82
N VAL A 80 -2.83 -14.86 4.66
CA VAL A 80 -3.03 -13.57 3.98
C VAL A 80 -3.43 -13.84 2.54
N ILE A 81 -4.53 -13.22 2.09
CA ILE A 81 -4.93 -13.28 0.69
C ILE A 81 -4.07 -12.34 -0.16
N VAL A 82 -3.67 -12.82 -1.33
CA VAL A 82 -2.96 -12.08 -2.36
C VAL A 82 -3.56 -12.35 -3.73
N GLU A 83 -3.35 -11.42 -4.65
CA GLU A 83 -3.71 -11.60 -6.06
C GLU A 83 -2.83 -12.67 -6.72
N SER A 84 -3.37 -13.36 -7.74
CA SER A 84 -2.60 -14.29 -8.57
C SER A 84 -2.79 -13.95 -10.05
N PRO A 85 -1.73 -13.51 -10.77
CA PRO A 85 -0.35 -13.28 -10.28
C PRO A 85 -0.24 -12.00 -9.41
N THR A 86 0.78 -11.97 -8.54
CA THR A 86 1.07 -10.83 -7.68
C THR A 86 2.54 -10.39 -7.78
N PHE A 87 2.86 -9.25 -7.16
CA PHE A 87 4.23 -8.78 -7.04
C PHE A 87 5.06 -9.75 -6.18
N TYR A 88 6.10 -10.31 -6.77
CA TYR A 88 6.91 -11.39 -6.16
C TYR A 88 7.49 -11.04 -4.78
N ALA A 89 7.86 -9.76 -4.55
CA ALA A 89 8.42 -9.36 -3.27
C ALA A 89 7.41 -9.40 -2.12
N ALA A 90 6.10 -9.36 -2.41
CA ALA A 90 5.07 -9.60 -1.40
C ALA A 90 5.09 -11.06 -0.93
N LEU A 91 5.21 -12.01 -1.84
CA LEU A 91 5.35 -13.43 -1.49
C LEU A 91 6.59 -13.69 -0.63
N GLN A 92 7.72 -13.05 -0.97
CA GLN A 92 8.94 -13.11 -0.16
C GLN A 92 8.74 -12.51 1.25
N SER A 93 7.96 -11.42 1.37
CA SER A 93 7.63 -10.83 2.66
C SER A 93 6.78 -11.78 3.51
N LEU A 94 5.77 -12.40 2.93
CA LEU A 94 4.93 -13.39 3.62
C LEU A 94 5.75 -14.59 4.08
N GLU A 95 6.59 -15.14 3.22
CA GLU A 95 7.48 -16.26 3.54
C GLU A 95 8.41 -15.92 4.72
N ARG A 96 9.06 -14.75 4.68
CA ARG A 96 9.96 -14.30 5.76
C ARG A 96 9.26 -14.08 7.09
N LEU A 97 7.99 -13.70 7.07
CA LEU A 97 7.17 -13.51 8.26
C LEU A 97 6.49 -14.81 8.73
N GLY A 98 6.71 -15.92 8.02
CA GLY A 98 6.06 -17.19 8.32
C GLY A 98 4.57 -17.20 8.08
N LEU A 99 4.06 -16.34 7.19
CA LEU A 99 2.66 -16.22 6.82
C LEU A 99 2.33 -17.12 5.62
N GLN A 100 1.08 -17.55 5.52
CA GLN A 100 0.58 -18.39 4.45
C GLN A 100 -0.09 -17.53 3.38
N ALA A 101 0.41 -17.54 2.14
CA ALA A 101 -0.22 -16.88 1.02
C ALA A 101 -1.41 -17.69 0.50
N ILE A 102 -2.59 -17.09 0.43
CA ILE A 102 -3.78 -17.64 -0.22
C ILE A 102 -3.99 -16.86 -1.52
N GLU A 103 -3.70 -17.50 -2.64
CA GLU A 103 -3.78 -16.87 -3.94
C GLU A 103 -5.22 -16.87 -4.47
N VAL A 104 -5.68 -15.70 -4.94
CA VAL A 104 -7.00 -15.52 -5.57
C VAL A 104 -6.79 -15.04 -7.00
N PRO A 105 -7.45 -15.66 -8.00
CA PRO A 105 -7.30 -15.30 -9.40
C PRO A 105 -7.60 -13.82 -9.66
N THR A 106 -6.81 -13.21 -10.55
CA THR A 106 -6.92 -11.80 -10.90
C THR A 106 -7.10 -11.64 -12.41
N HIS A 107 -8.19 -10.97 -12.82
CA HIS A 107 -8.45 -10.68 -14.22
C HIS A 107 -7.56 -9.54 -14.70
N PRO A 108 -6.95 -9.62 -15.92
CA PRO A 108 -5.95 -8.64 -16.37
C PRO A 108 -6.50 -7.24 -16.65
N ARG A 109 -7.81 -7.04 -16.66
CA ARG A 109 -8.43 -5.71 -16.80
C ARG A 109 -9.22 -5.28 -15.57
N GLU A 110 -9.86 -6.22 -14.89
CA GLU A 110 -10.87 -5.93 -13.86
C GLU A 110 -10.36 -6.15 -12.42
N GLY A 111 -9.13 -6.63 -12.25
CA GLY A 111 -8.55 -6.95 -10.94
C GLY A 111 -9.09 -8.26 -10.35
N ILE A 112 -8.96 -8.42 -9.04
CA ILE A 112 -9.26 -9.67 -8.34
C ILE A 112 -10.69 -10.19 -8.60
N ASP A 113 -10.84 -11.52 -8.66
CA ASP A 113 -12.15 -12.18 -8.77
C ASP A 113 -12.85 -12.18 -7.40
N LEU A 114 -13.94 -11.42 -7.27
CA LEU A 114 -14.66 -11.29 -5.99
C LEU A 114 -15.39 -12.58 -5.58
N ALA A 115 -15.84 -13.40 -6.55
CA ALA A 115 -16.48 -14.67 -6.22
C ALA A 115 -15.47 -15.67 -5.65
N ALA A 116 -14.29 -15.76 -6.28
CA ALA A 116 -13.19 -16.57 -5.76
C ALA A 116 -12.68 -16.04 -4.41
N LEU A 117 -12.64 -14.71 -4.25
CA LEU A 117 -12.28 -14.07 -2.98
C LEU A 117 -13.25 -14.46 -1.86
N ALA A 118 -14.56 -14.40 -2.09
CA ALA A 118 -15.58 -14.79 -1.11
C ALA A 118 -15.37 -16.23 -0.63
N LEU A 119 -15.15 -17.16 -1.55
CA LEU A 119 -14.86 -18.57 -1.21
C LEU A 119 -13.55 -18.72 -0.41
N ALA A 120 -12.52 -17.95 -0.75
CA ALA A 120 -11.25 -17.97 -0.02
C ALA A 120 -11.40 -17.43 1.41
N LEU A 121 -12.17 -16.35 1.60
CA LEU A 121 -12.48 -15.76 2.90
C LEU A 121 -13.19 -16.76 3.82
N GLU A 122 -14.24 -17.42 3.32
CA GLU A 122 -14.98 -18.43 4.09
C GLU A 122 -14.11 -19.61 4.47
N ARG A 123 -13.30 -20.10 3.55
CA ARG A 123 -12.50 -21.33 3.72
C ARG A 123 -11.28 -21.14 4.61
N HIS A 124 -10.55 -20.02 4.44
CA HIS A 124 -9.23 -19.83 5.05
C HIS A 124 -9.23 -18.88 6.24
N LYS A 125 -10.27 -18.05 6.41
CA LYS A 125 -10.39 -17.05 7.48
C LYS A 125 -9.11 -16.23 7.63
N PRO A 126 -8.63 -15.57 6.57
CA PRO A 126 -7.36 -14.86 6.57
C PRO A 126 -7.40 -13.66 7.53
N LYS A 127 -6.23 -13.22 8.00
CA LYS A 127 -6.10 -12.01 8.82
C LYS A 127 -6.08 -10.73 8.00
N ALA A 128 -5.54 -10.81 6.79
CA ALA A 128 -5.44 -9.67 5.89
C ALA A 128 -5.61 -10.09 4.44
N CYS A 129 -5.94 -9.09 3.62
CA CYS A 129 -5.97 -9.16 2.17
C CYS A 129 -5.06 -8.05 1.63
N TRP A 130 -4.00 -8.40 0.90
CA TRP A 130 -3.12 -7.43 0.26
C TRP A 130 -3.34 -7.37 -1.24
N LEU A 131 -3.76 -6.20 -1.73
CA LEU A 131 -4.21 -5.99 -3.10
C LEU A 131 -3.63 -4.72 -3.73
N MET A 132 -3.54 -4.73 -5.06
CA MET A 132 -3.28 -3.55 -5.88
C MET A 132 -4.51 -3.24 -6.73
N THR A 133 -5.37 -2.37 -6.24
CA THR A 133 -6.66 -2.04 -6.89
C THR A 133 -6.52 -1.19 -8.15
N ASN A 134 -5.37 -0.51 -8.30
CA ASN A 134 -5.05 0.31 -9.46
C ASN A 134 -3.67 -0.05 -10.00
N PHE A 135 -3.58 -0.20 -11.33
CA PHE A 135 -2.32 -0.53 -12.03
C PHE A 135 -1.59 -1.73 -11.43
N GLN A 136 -2.34 -2.80 -11.23
CA GLN A 136 -1.88 -4.03 -10.59
C GLN A 136 -0.57 -4.54 -11.20
N ASN A 137 0.37 -4.89 -10.37
CA ASN A 137 1.64 -5.48 -10.80
C ASN A 137 1.59 -7.01 -10.65
N PRO A 138 1.69 -7.79 -11.75
CA PRO A 138 2.24 -7.40 -13.06
C PRO A 138 1.20 -7.11 -14.16
N LEU A 139 -0.10 -7.27 -13.93
CA LEU A 139 -1.11 -7.30 -15.00
C LEU A 139 -1.52 -5.91 -15.51
N GLY A 140 -1.31 -4.85 -14.73
CA GLY A 140 -1.75 -3.50 -15.07
C GLY A 140 -3.26 -3.29 -14.94
N SER A 141 -4.00 -4.19 -14.29
CA SER A 141 -5.46 -4.08 -14.15
C SER A 141 -5.86 -2.84 -13.35
N LEU A 142 -7.03 -2.31 -13.70
CA LEU A 142 -7.67 -1.19 -13.01
C LEU A 142 -9.06 -1.61 -12.55
N MET A 143 -9.25 -1.69 -11.26
CA MET A 143 -10.54 -2.05 -10.67
C MET A 143 -11.51 -0.88 -10.75
N SER A 144 -12.75 -1.12 -11.19
CA SER A 144 -13.81 -0.11 -11.20
C SER A 144 -14.18 0.32 -9.77
N ASP A 145 -14.70 1.53 -9.61
CA ASP A 145 -15.09 2.03 -8.29
C ASP A 145 -16.21 1.19 -7.66
N GLN A 146 -17.18 0.71 -8.47
CA GLN A 146 -18.20 -0.21 -7.98
C GLN A 146 -17.57 -1.48 -7.41
N LYS A 147 -16.62 -2.08 -8.13
CA LYS A 147 -15.94 -3.31 -7.67
C LYS A 147 -15.10 -3.08 -6.42
N LYS A 148 -14.51 -1.88 -6.25
CA LYS A 148 -13.82 -1.49 -5.01
C LYS A 148 -14.78 -1.41 -3.82
N GLN A 149 -16.00 -0.87 -4.04
CA GLN A 149 -17.04 -0.82 -3.01
C GLN A 149 -17.50 -2.23 -2.63
N ASP A 150 -17.76 -3.09 -3.62
CA ASP A 150 -18.14 -4.48 -3.39
C ASP A 150 -17.02 -5.25 -2.64
N LEU A 151 -15.75 -5.00 -2.99
CA LEU A 151 -14.59 -5.56 -2.29
C LEU A 151 -14.56 -5.15 -0.80
N VAL A 152 -14.72 -3.86 -0.52
CA VAL A 152 -14.70 -3.35 0.86
C VAL A 152 -15.85 -3.98 1.65
N ALA A 153 -17.07 -3.97 1.12
CA ALA A 153 -18.24 -4.59 1.77
C ALA A 153 -18.03 -6.09 2.06
N LEU A 154 -17.39 -6.81 1.13
CA LEU A 154 -17.08 -8.22 1.32
C LEU A 154 -16.05 -8.44 2.43
N LEU A 155 -15.00 -7.64 2.50
CA LEU A 155 -13.98 -7.75 3.54
C LEU A 155 -14.49 -7.33 4.93
N GLU A 156 -15.35 -6.31 5.00
CA GLU A 156 -16.02 -5.89 6.23
C GLU A 156 -16.91 -7.02 6.79
N LEU A 157 -17.65 -7.72 5.93
CA LEU A 157 -18.49 -8.85 6.34
C LEU A 157 -17.68 -9.97 7.01
N HIS A 158 -16.43 -10.15 6.61
CA HIS A 158 -15.54 -11.19 7.14
C HIS A 158 -14.54 -10.70 8.19
N ASP A 159 -14.59 -9.41 8.58
CA ASP A 159 -13.64 -8.78 9.53
C ASP A 159 -12.16 -8.98 9.14
N VAL A 160 -11.86 -8.76 7.85
CA VAL A 160 -10.51 -8.95 7.28
C VAL A 160 -9.87 -7.60 6.97
N CYS A 161 -8.65 -7.41 7.46
CA CYS A 161 -7.89 -6.20 7.22
C CYS A 161 -7.50 -6.05 5.75
N LEU A 162 -7.81 -4.91 5.13
CA LEU A 162 -7.39 -4.59 3.77
C LEU A 162 -6.10 -3.78 3.80
N LEU A 163 -5.04 -4.37 3.24
CA LEU A 163 -3.80 -3.68 2.91
C LEU A 163 -3.81 -3.41 1.39
N TYR A 164 -3.72 -2.14 0.99
CA TYR A 164 -3.74 -1.82 -0.44
C TYR A 164 -2.73 -0.73 -0.77
N THR A 165 -2.30 -0.72 -2.02
CA THR A 165 -1.49 0.35 -2.57
C THR A 165 -2.38 1.33 -3.32
N SER A 166 -2.27 2.61 -2.98
CA SER A 166 -2.87 3.69 -3.76
C SER A 166 -1.85 4.19 -4.79
N PRO A 167 -2.27 4.47 -6.03
CA PRO A 167 -1.38 5.08 -7.00
C PRO A 167 -0.90 6.43 -6.49
N SER A 168 0.36 6.73 -6.73
CA SER A 168 0.88 8.07 -6.55
C SER A 168 0.13 9.04 -7.48
N PRO A 169 -0.06 10.32 -7.13
CA PRO A 169 -0.59 11.33 -8.05
C PRO A 169 0.17 11.46 -9.38
N ARG A 170 1.26 10.71 -9.55
CA ARG A 170 2.04 10.61 -10.79
C ARG A 170 1.54 9.53 -11.73
N ASP A 171 0.64 8.66 -11.27
CA ASP A 171 0.12 7.52 -12.02
C ASP A 171 -1.23 7.87 -12.69
N GLN A 172 -1.65 9.15 -12.60
CA GLN A 172 -2.83 9.73 -13.25
C GLN A 172 -2.45 10.56 -14.46
#